data_5ee920b93be404e16f1d7464e0cbe8e4
#
_entry.id   5ee920b93be404e16f1d7464e0cbe8e4
#
_cell.length_a   1.000
_cell.length_b   1.000
_cell.length_c   1.000
_cell.angle_alpha   90.00
_cell.angle_beta   90.00
_cell.angle_gamma   90.00
#
_symmetry.space_group_name_H-M   'P 1'
#
loop_
_entity.id
_entity.type
_entity.pdbx_description
1 polymer ?
#
loop_
_entity_poly.entity_id
_entity_poly.type
_entity_poly.pdbx_seq_one_letter_code
_entity_poly.pdbx_strand_id
1 'polypeptide(L)'
;MFLDAVPLEPYSTLKSQWSNKRIGRWRDRVAVPERETKQSMAAAALEVGARVRLAAGDFQHLLEALARRGYQVVGPTREDGQLIYGEIGKVADLPVGWTAVQEGGTFRLEPRPDQALFGYGVGQQSFKQFLWPPHQILWQVRREGGGWRLLPQAEEVPKFAFLGVRACELQAMAVQDRVFLQGVHVDPVYRGRREQAFIVALNCGHQDKGTCFCVSMGTGPKATTGFDLALTEVLQGEEHFFVVEVGTARGAEIIRQVPQRMADQQEIDAGDRVVAAMAGNMGRSLDPAGIKEALYANYEHPRWEEVAGRCLNCGNCTLVCPTCFCHTLEDAMDMAGTEGERRRRLDSCFTVDFSYLHGGSIRTSPKSRYRQWLTHKLATWIDQFGCSGCVGCGRCITWCPVGIDLTEEVRAIRETAAGAPKE
;
A
#
# COMPACT_ATOMS: atom_id res chain seq x y z
N MET A 1 32.03 -13.61 -34.87
CA MET A 1 31.07 -14.44 -35.61
C MET A 1 29.71 -13.82 -35.35
N PHE A 2 29.24 -13.03 -36.31
CA PHE A 2 28.06 -12.19 -36.19
C PHE A 2 26.78 -13.03 -36.18
N LEU A 3 25.84 -12.71 -35.30
CA LEU A 3 24.47 -13.22 -35.36
C LEU A 3 23.58 -12.05 -35.79
N ASP A 4 22.97 -12.24 -36.94
CA ASP A 4 22.11 -11.30 -37.63
C ASP A 4 20.81 -11.04 -36.89
N ALA A 5 20.42 -9.79 -36.88
CA ALA A 5 19.14 -9.31 -36.33
C ALA A 5 17.99 -9.66 -37.27
N VAL A 6 16.95 -10.29 -36.74
CA VAL A 6 15.66 -10.49 -37.43
C VAL A 6 14.77 -9.28 -37.15
N PRO A 7 14.21 -8.63 -38.18
CA PRO A 7 13.32 -7.49 -37.99
C PRO A 7 11.92 -7.92 -37.55
N LEU A 8 11.39 -7.23 -36.54
CA LEU A 8 10.00 -7.36 -36.10
C LEU A 8 9.11 -6.46 -36.96
N GLU A 9 8.20 -7.08 -37.70
CA GLU A 9 7.13 -6.37 -38.40
C GLU A 9 5.96 -6.02 -37.49
N PRO A 10 5.22 -4.91 -37.76
CA PRO A 10 4.17 -4.42 -36.86
C PRO A 10 2.85 -5.15 -37.07
N TYR A 11 2.23 -5.48 -35.91
CA TYR A 11 0.88 -6.05 -35.84
C TYR A 11 -0.17 -4.98 -36.18
N SER A 12 -0.62 -4.98 -37.43
CA SER A 12 -1.91 -4.39 -37.81
C SER A 12 -2.58 -5.31 -38.84
N THR A 13 -3.89 -5.52 -38.63
CA THR A 13 -4.86 -6.23 -39.49
C THR A 13 -5.12 -7.71 -39.17
N LEU A 14 -6.16 -7.91 -38.39
CA LEU A 14 -7.16 -8.96 -38.58
C LEU A 14 -8.48 -8.52 -37.94
N LYS A 15 -9.25 -7.74 -38.72
CA LYS A 15 -10.71 -7.64 -38.56
C LYS A 15 -11.31 -8.62 -39.57
N SER A 16 -12.16 -9.53 -39.11
CA SER A 16 -13.47 -9.85 -39.67
C SER A 16 -13.92 -11.28 -39.36
N GLN A 17 -15.22 -11.35 -39.17
CA GLN A 17 -16.09 -12.52 -39.22
C GLN A 17 -16.33 -13.31 -37.92
N TRP A 18 -17.31 -12.80 -37.17
CA TRP A 18 -18.33 -13.69 -36.59
C TRP A 18 -19.69 -13.04 -36.67
N SER A 19 -20.57 -13.71 -37.44
CA SER A 19 -21.93 -13.31 -37.80
C SER A 19 -22.95 -13.55 -36.72
N ASN A 20 -23.92 -12.63 -36.68
CA ASN A 20 -25.22 -12.69 -36.03
C ASN A 20 -25.86 -14.08 -35.93
N LYS A 21 -26.26 -14.46 -34.71
CA LYS A 21 -27.43 -15.31 -34.50
C LYS A 21 -28.37 -14.66 -33.49
N ARG A 22 -29.61 -14.52 -33.95
CA ARG A 22 -30.77 -13.94 -33.30
C ARG A 22 -31.09 -14.66 -31.98
N ILE A 23 -31.40 -13.88 -30.94
CA ILE A 23 -32.27 -14.35 -29.84
C ILE A 23 -33.38 -13.35 -29.66
N GLY A 24 -34.62 -13.89 -29.60
CA GLY A 24 -35.88 -13.20 -29.79
C GLY A 24 -36.28 -12.24 -28.68
N ARG A 25 -37.21 -11.42 -29.10
CA ARG A 25 -37.97 -10.45 -28.29
C ARG A 25 -38.78 -11.15 -27.19
N TRP A 26 -38.65 -10.66 -25.96
CA TRP A 26 -39.71 -10.69 -24.99
C TRP A 26 -40.03 -9.22 -24.62
N ARG A 27 -41.15 -8.72 -25.19
CA ARG A 27 -41.90 -7.57 -24.66
C ARG A 27 -43.17 -8.16 -24.13
N ASP A 28 -43.46 -7.94 -22.83
CA ASP A 28 -44.80 -7.66 -22.36
C ASP A 28 -44.74 -7.14 -20.91
N ARG A 29 -45.06 -5.86 -20.79
CA ARG A 29 -45.93 -5.14 -19.85
C ARG A 29 -45.89 -5.55 -18.37
N VAL A 30 -45.21 -4.74 -17.56
CA VAL A 30 -45.71 -4.37 -16.23
C VAL A 30 -45.64 -2.84 -16.13
N ALA A 31 -46.80 -2.20 -16.05
CA ALA A 31 -46.93 -0.78 -15.80
C ALA A 31 -46.63 -0.51 -14.33
N VAL A 32 -45.56 0.23 -14.05
CA VAL A 32 -45.27 0.80 -12.73
C VAL A 32 -45.77 2.24 -12.74
N PRO A 33 -46.57 2.69 -11.75
CA PRO A 33 -47.07 4.05 -11.71
C PRO A 33 -45.93 5.04 -11.48
N GLU A 34 -45.83 6.04 -12.33
CA GLU A 34 -44.98 7.22 -12.17
C GLU A 34 -45.39 7.97 -10.89
N ARG A 35 -44.56 7.86 -9.86
CA ARG A 35 -44.50 8.87 -8.81
C ARG A 35 -43.46 9.90 -9.24
N GLU A 36 -43.95 11.00 -9.76
CA GLU A 36 -43.17 12.23 -9.89
C GLU A 36 -42.66 12.68 -8.52
N THR A 37 -41.42 12.39 -8.22
CA THR A 37 -40.66 13.13 -7.23
C THR A 37 -39.80 14.17 -7.98
N LYS A 38 -40.36 15.40 -8.03
CA LYS A 38 -39.59 16.60 -8.37
C LYS A 38 -38.47 16.76 -7.36
N GLN A 39 -37.27 16.34 -7.72
CA GLN A 39 -36.00 16.87 -7.19
C GLN A 39 -35.02 16.95 -8.33
N SER A 40 -35.30 17.86 -9.26
CA SER A 40 -34.31 18.41 -10.17
C SER A 40 -33.56 19.50 -9.41
N MET A 41 -32.61 19.10 -8.56
CA MET A 41 -31.45 19.95 -8.30
C MET A 41 -30.43 19.63 -9.38
N ALA A 42 -30.14 20.61 -10.21
CA ALA A 42 -29.09 20.55 -11.21
C ALA A 42 -27.84 19.99 -10.53
N ALA A 43 -27.41 18.79 -10.95
CA ALA A 43 -26.19 18.18 -10.49
C ALA A 43 -25.04 19.06 -10.96
N ALA A 44 -24.61 20.00 -10.11
CA ALA A 44 -23.36 20.71 -10.32
C ALA A 44 -22.28 19.62 -10.53
N ALA A 45 -21.54 19.72 -11.63
CA ALA A 45 -20.50 18.77 -11.95
C ALA A 45 -19.51 18.77 -10.79
N LEU A 46 -19.43 17.66 -10.06
CA LEU A 46 -18.40 17.50 -9.02
C LEU A 46 -17.05 17.48 -9.74
N GLU A 47 -16.28 18.51 -9.53
CA GLU A 47 -14.94 18.66 -10.10
C GLU A 47 -13.88 18.04 -9.16
N VAL A 48 -12.69 17.78 -9.70
CA VAL A 48 -11.53 17.42 -8.90
C VAL A 48 -11.23 18.56 -7.91
N GLY A 49 -11.01 18.20 -6.66
CA GLY A 49 -10.86 19.15 -5.54
C GLY A 49 -12.18 19.46 -4.81
N ALA A 50 -13.34 19.05 -5.35
CA ALA A 50 -14.61 19.21 -4.64
C ALA A 50 -14.60 18.42 -3.32
N ARG A 51 -15.23 18.99 -2.28
CA ARG A 51 -15.40 18.35 -0.97
C ARG A 51 -16.88 18.16 -0.69
N VAL A 52 -17.26 16.91 -0.43
CA VAL A 52 -18.64 16.53 -0.14
C VAL A 52 -18.73 15.91 1.26
N ARG A 53 -19.92 16.07 1.88
CA ARG A 53 -20.28 15.34 3.08
C ARG A 53 -21.00 14.05 2.72
N LEU A 54 -20.49 12.95 3.24
CA LEU A 54 -21.10 11.63 3.20
C LEU A 54 -21.48 11.23 4.64
N ALA A 55 -22.76 11.00 4.93
CA ALA A 55 -23.14 10.49 6.25
C ALA A 55 -22.60 9.07 6.46
N ALA A 56 -22.17 8.74 7.67
CA ALA A 56 -21.63 7.39 7.96
C ALA A 56 -22.67 6.29 7.68
N GLY A 57 -23.97 6.56 7.89
CA GLY A 57 -25.06 5.64 7.56
C GLY A 57 -25.19 5.36 6.05
N ASP A 58 -24.70 6.24 5.19
CA ASP A 58 -24.73 6.08 3.74
C ASP A 58 -23.42 5.46 3.18
N PHE A 59 -22.48 5.08 4.03
CA PHE A 59 -21.18 4.53 3.60
C PHE A 59 -21.32 3.24 2.78
N GLN A 60 -22.36 2.44 3.05
CA GLN A 60 -22.66 1.23 2.28
C GLN A 60 -22.86 1.53 0.79
N HIS A 61 -23.46 2.65 0.44
CA HIS A 61 -23.67 3.03 -0.96
C HIS A 61 -22.36 3.28 -1.71
N LEU A 62 -21.28 3.70 -1.00
CA LEU A 62 -19.95 3.83 -1.61
C LEU A 62 -19.38 2.46 -2.00
N LEU A 63 -19.49 1.47 -1.12
CA LEU A 63 -19.06 0.10 -1.40
C LEU A 63 -19.82 -0.48 -2.61
N GLU A 64 -21.13 -0.31 -2.63
CA GLU A 64 -21.99 -0.76 -3.73
C GLU A 64 -21.69 -0.03 -5.05
N ALA A 65 -21.39 1.27 -5.02
CA ALA A 65 -21.02 2.03 -6.21
C ALA A 65 -19.71 1.52 -6.82
N LEU A 66 -18.72 1.18 -5.99
CA LEU A 66 -17.47 0.56 -6.42
C LEU A 66 -17.69 -0.84 -7.01
N ALA A 67 -18.48 -1.68 -6.32
CA ALA A 67 -18.81 -3.03 -6.79
C ALA A 67 -19.57 -3.01 -8.13
N ARG A 68 -20.55 -2.11 -8.31
CA ARG A 68 -21.27 -1.94 -9.59
C ARG A 68 -20.37 -1.57 -10.77
N ARG A 69 -19.22 -0.95 -10.52
CA ARG A 69 -18.18 -0.65 -11.53
C ARG A 69 -17.21 -1.80 -11.74
N GLY A 70 -17.46 -2.96 -11.14
CA GLY A 70 -16.66 -4.18 -11.27
C GLY A 70 -15.36 -4.16 -10.46
N TYR A 71 -15.26 -3.29 -9.43
CA TYR A 71 -14.13 -3.34 -8.50
C TYR A 71 -14.36 -4.41 -7.43
N GLN A 72 -13.31 -5.18 -7.16
CA GLN A 72 -13.18 -5.94 -5.93
C GLN A 72 -12.68 -4.98 -4.85
N VAL A 73 -13.55 -4.65 -3.89
CA VAL A 73 -13.19 -3.73 -2.81
C VAL A 73 -12.36 -4.48 -1.78
N VAL A 74 -11.16 -3.97 -1.50
CA VAL A 74 -10.22 -4.53 -0.52
C VAL A 74 -9.92 -3.47 0.52
N GLY A 75 -10.07 -3.80 1.78
CA GLY A 75 -9.86 -2.88 2.89
C GLY A 75 -9.55 -3.59 4.20
N PRO A 76 -9.43 -2.83 5.30
CA PRO A 76 -9.13 -3.39 6.62
C PRO A 76 -10.31 -4.21 7.14
N THR A 77 -10.00 -5.44 7.55
CA THR A 77 -10.92 -6.37 8.22
C THR A 77 -10.30 -6.87 9.51
N ARG A 78 -11.08 -7.53 10.34
CA ARG A 78 -10.62 -8.17 11.57
C ARG A 78 -10.75 -9.69 11.49
N GLU A 79 -9.62 -10.37 11.60
CA GLU A 79 -9.57 -11.83 11.64
C GLU A 79 -8.61 -12.27 12.77
N ASP A 80 -9.02 -13.20 13.62
CA ASP A 80 -8.25 -13.76 14.74
C ASP A 80 -7.58 -12.69 15.63
N GLY A 81 -8.27 -11.59 15.90
CA GLY A 81 -7.73 -10.49 16.71
C GLY A 81 -6.69 -9.62 15.99
N GLN A 82 -6.47 -9.85 14.70
CA GLN A 82 -5.53 -9.10 13.87
C GLN A 82 -6.29 -8.15 12.93
N LEU A 83 -5.62 -7.07 12.56
CA LEU A 83 -6.05 -6.18 11.48
C LEU A 83 -5.37 -6.61 10.17
N ILE A 84 -6.15 -7.15 9.25
CA ILE A 84 -5.68 -7.60 7.94
C ILE A 84 -6.39 -6.83 6.82
N TYR A 85 -5.94 -7.01 5.57
CA TYR A 85 -6.65 -6.52 4.39
C TYR A 85 -7.36 -7.67 3.70
N GLY A 86 -8.68 -7.60 3.64
CA GLY A 86 -9.56 -8.57 3.02
C GLY A 86 -10.60 -7.92 2.12
N GLU A 87 -11.46 -8.72 1.53
CA GLU A 87 -12.58 -8.25 0.71
C GLU A 87 -13.65 -7.61 1.60
N ILE A 88 -14.17 -6.46 1.16
CA ILE A 88 -15.19 -5.67 1.84
C ILE A 88 -16.43 -5.63 0.97
N GLY A 89 -17.50 -6.31 1.38
CA GLY A 89 -18.82 -6.25 0.74
C GLY A 89 -19.81 -5.35 1.46
N LYS A 90 -19.65 -5.20 2.75
CA LYS A 90 -20.54 -4.41 3.62
C LYS A 90 -19.77 -3.69 4.72
N VAL A 91 -20.38 -2.63 5.25
CA VAL A 91 -19.77 -1.83 6.35
C VAL A 91 -19.43 -2.69 7.57
N ALA A 92 -20.21 -3.74 7.86
CA ALA A 92 -19.95 -4.65 8.98
C ALA A 92 -18.69 -5.52 8.81
N ASP A 93 -18.08 -5.56 7.62
CA ASP A 93 -16.80 -6.24 7.39
C ASP A 93 -15.61 -5.41 7.90
N LEU A 94 -15.82 -4.08 8.09
CA LEU A 94 -14.84 -3.17 8.68
C LEU A 94 -14.74 -3.40 10.19
N PRO A 95 -13.59 -3.13 10.83
CA PRO A 95 -13.40 -3.16 12.28
C PRO A 95 -14.07 -1.96 12.99
N VAL A 96 -15.39 -1.78 12.80
CA VAL A 96 -16.16 -0.69 13.41
C VAL A 96 -16.10 -0.72 14.91
N GLY A 97 -15.81 0.39 15.57
CA GLY A 97 -15.72 0.48 17.03
C GLY A 97 -14.47 -0.17 17.63
N TRP A 98 -13.39 -0.31 16.85
CA TRP A 98 -12.12 -0.84 17.34
C TRP A 98 -10.99 0.17 17.16
N THR A 99 -10.01 0.12 18.08
CA THR A 99 -8.72 0.81 17.97
C THR A 99 -7.58 -0.19 18.03
N ALA A 100 -6.37 0.26 17.69
CA ALA A 100 -5.16 -0.55 17.73
C ALA A 100 -4.15 0.07 18.70
N VAL A 101 -3.87 -0.61 19.79
CA VAL A 101 -2.80 -0.27 20.72
C VAL A 101 -1.50 -0.84 20.19
N GLN A 102 -0.52 0.05 19.94
CA GLN A 102 0.74 -0.28 19.28
C GLN A 102 1.93 0.28 20.05
N GLU A 103 2.88 -0.61 20.36
CA GLU A 103 4.20 -0.27 20.88
C GLU A 103 5.27 -1.14 20.21
N GLY A 104 6.53 -0.92 20.55
CA GLY A 104 7.61 -1.75 20.03
C GLY A 104 7.41 -3.23 20.40
N GLY A 105 7.23 -4.08 19.38
CA GLY A 105 6.97 -5.52 19.57
C GLY A 105 5.56 -5.87 20.04
N THR A 106 4.62 -4.93 20.04
CA THR A 106 3.26 -5.16 20.55
C THR A 106 2.20 -4.58 19.63
N PHE A 107 1.17 -5.41 19.34
CA PHE A 107 -0.04 -5.00 18.64
C PHE A 107 -1.26 -5.69 19.28
N ARG A 108 -2.28 -4.91 19.62
CA ARG A 108 -3.57 -5.42 20.11
C ARG A 108 -4.71 -4.57 19.56
N LEU A 109 -5.82 -5.22 19.22
CA LEU A 109 -7.08 -4.54 18.94
C LEU A 109 -7.91 -4.46 20.22
N GLU A 110 -8.42 -3.27 20.54
CA GLU A 110 -9.26 -3.00 21.70
C GLU A 110 -10.56 -2.31 21.26
N PRO A 111 -11.68 -2.58 21.95
CA PRO A 111 -12.94 -1.91 21.65
C PRO A 111 -12.87 -0.42 22.00
N ARG A 112 -13.53 0.41 21.21
CA ARG A 112 -13.71 1.85 21.41
C ARG A 112 -15.11 2.12 21.98
N PRO A 113 -15.30 3.21 22.72
CA PRO A 113 -16.63 3.64 23.18
C PRO A 113 -17.51 4.21 22.05
N ASP A 114 -16.90 4.60 20.92
CA ASP A 114 -17.57 5.16 19.74
C ASP A 114 -17.70 4.12 18.61
N GLN A 115 -18.42 4.49 17.56
CA GLN A 115 -18.65 3.66 16.37
C GLN A 115 -17.79 4.10 15.17
N ALA A 116 -16.57 4.58 15.40
CA ALA A 116 -15.65 4.92 14.34
C ALA A 116 -15.48 3.74 13.37
N LEU A 117 -15.62 3.98 12.07
CA LEU A 117 -15.38 2.98 11.04
C LEU A 117 -13.88 2.72 10.88
N PHE A 118 -13.05 3.74 11.14
CA PHE A 118 -11.60 3.70 10.91
C PHE A 118 -10.78 4.19 12.11
N GLY A 119 -11.23 3.88 13.32
CA GLY A 119 -10.60 4.28 14.59
C GLY A 119 -9.26 3.62 14.93
N TYR A 120 -8.66 2.89 14.02
CA TYR A 120 -7.43 2.10 14.20
C TYR A 120 -6.28 2.61 13.31
N GLY A 121 -5.06 2.29 13.72
CA GLY A 121 -3.85 2.53 12.94
C GLY A 121 -3.62 1.48 11.85
N VAL A 122 -2.38 1.41 11.32
CA VAL A 122 -2.01 0.41 10.30
C VAL A 122 -1.71 -0.95 10.96
N GLY A 123 -2.21 -2.03 10.35
CA GLY A 123 -1.85 -3.41 10.71
C GLY A 123 -0.49 -3.84 10.11
N GLN A 124 -0.20 -5.14 10.22
CA GLN A 124 1.04 -5.70 9.67
C GLN A 124 1.08 -5.69 8.13
N GLN A 125 -0.06 -5.86 7.50
CA GLN A 125 -0.17 -5.94 6.04
C GLN A 125 -0.12 -4.54 5.40
N SER A 126 0.17 -4.52 4.11
CA SER A 126 0.19 -3.33 3.25
C SER A 126 -0.52 -3.67 1.94
N PHE A 127 -1.10 -2.67 1.28
CA PHE A 127 -1.67 -2.83 -0.07
C PHE A 127 -0.64 -3.25 -1.12
N LYS A 128 0.66 -3.19 -0.79
CA LYS A 128 1.74 -3.72 -1.61
C LYS A 128 1.46 -5.15 -2.09
N GLN A 129 0.95 -6.03 -1.22
CA GLN A 129 0.69 -7.44 -1.56
C GLN A 129 -0.28 -7.65 -2.72
N PHE A 130 -1.18 -6.69 -2.97
CA PHE A 130 -2.13 -6.74 -4.07
C PHE A 130 -1.56 -6.16 -5.37
N LEU A 131 -0.69 -5.16 -5.27
CA LEU A 131 -0.02 -4.54 -6.41
C LEU A 131 1.19 -5.35 -6.87
N TRP A 132 1.95 -5.88 -5.93
CA TRP A 132 3.14 -6.67 -6.14
C TRP A 132 3.08 -7.93 -5.28
N PRO A 133 2.47 -9.01 -5.80
CA PRO A 133 2.23 -10.24 -5.04
C PRO A 133 3.51 -10.83 -4.45
N PRO A 134 3.45 -11.34 -3.20
CA PRO A 134 4.61 -11.95 -2.56
C PRO A 134 5.09 -13.21 -3.26
N HIS A 135 4.24 -13.81 -4.09
CA HIS A 135 4.54 -14.99 -4.90
C HIS A 135 4.00 -14.79 -6.31
N GLN A 136 4.85 -14.93 -7.32
CA GLN A 136 4.51 -14.69 -8.72
C GLN A 136 5.23 -15.67 -9.63
N ILE A 137 4.49 -16.41 -10.44
CA ILE A 137 5.07 -17.16 -11.55
C ILE A 137 5.42 -16.14 -12.64
N LEU A 138 6.68 -16.12 -13.09
CA LEU A 138 7.14 -15.23 -14.14
C LEU A 138 6.97 -15.85 -15.53
N TRP A 139 7.24 -17.14 -15.65
CA TRP A 139 7.02 -17.92 -16.87
C TRP A 139 7.00 -19.42 -16.56
N GLN A 140 6.38 -20.17 -17.43
CA GLN A 140 6.35 -21.61 -17.40
C GLN A 140 6.77 -22.17 -18.75
N VAL A 141 7.39 -23.34 -18.74
CA VAL A 141 7.80 -24.08 -19.93
C VAL A 141 7.32 -25.52 -19.86
N ARG A 142 7.02 -26.10 -21.00
CA ARG A 142 6.70 -27.51 -21.14
C ARG A 142 7.56 -28.15 -22.21
N ARG A 143 7.96 -29.41 -22.01
CA ARG A 143 8.72 -30.17 -22.99
C ARG A 143 7.77 -30.70 -24.07
N GLU A 144 8.02 -30.33 -25.32
CA GLU A 144 7.24 -30.78 -26.47
C GLU A 144 8.19 -31.09 -27.64
N GLY A 145 8.02 -32.27 -28.27
CA GLY A 145 8.73 -32.63 -29.51
C GLY A 145 10.27 -32.58 -29.43
N GLY A 146 10.85 -32.83 -28.25
CA GLY A 146 12.30 -32.80 -28.02
C GLY A 146 12.88 -31.44 -27.69
N GLY A 147 12.06 -30.36 -27.63
CA GLY A 147 12.42 -29.01 -27.22
C GLY A 147 11.58 -28.51 -26.02
N TRP A 148 11.76 -27.24 -25.68
CA TRP A 148 10.98 -26.54 -24.66
C TRP A 148 10.06 -25.51 -25.29
N ARG A 149 8.81 -25.49 -24.89
CA ARG A 149 7.83 -24.50 -25.29
C ARG A 149 7.50 -23.60 -24.11
N LEU A 150 7.62 -22.28 -24.32
CA LEU A 150 7.14 -21.29 -23.37
C LEU A 150 5.61 -21.27 -23.38
N LEU A 151 5.00 -21.42 -22.20
CA LEU A 151 3.55 -21.35 -22.04
C LEU A 151 3.14 -19.88 -21.85
N PRO A 152 2.13 -19.41 -22.62
CA PRO A 152 1.62 -18.06 -22.43
C PRO A 152 0.98 -17.95 -21.04
N GLN A 153 1.33 -16.90 -20.31
CA GLN A 153 0.67 -16.54 -19.07
C GLN A 153 -0.37 -15.47 -19.37
N ALA A 154 -1.64 -15.85 -19.39
CA ALA A 154 -2.75 -14.92 -19.40
C ALA A 154 -3.10 -14.59 -17.95
N GLU A 155 -2.49 -13.58 -17.38
CA GLU A 155 -2.90 -13.09 -16.07
C GLU A 155 -4.01 -12.06 -16.27
N GLU A 156 -5.23 -12.39 -15.86
CA GLU A 156 -6.27 -11.37 -15.72
C GLU A 156 -5.83 -10.39 -14.64
N VAL A 157 -5.73 -9.12 -15.01
CA VAL A 157 -5.37 -8.07 -14.06
C VAL A 157 -6.59 -7.76 -13.19
N PRO A 158 -6.57 -8.07 -11.89
CA PRO A 158 -7.69 -7.82 -11.00
C PRO A 158 -7.96 -6.32 -10.87
N LYS A 159 -9.24 -5.95 -10.87
CA LYS A 159 -9.69 -4.57 -10.74
C LYS A 159 -9.98 -4.26 -9.28
N PHE A 160 -8.98 -3.87 -8.53
CA PHE A 160 -9.11 -3.56 -7.11
C PHE A 160 -9.58 -2.12 -6.84
N ALA A 161 -10.45 -1.96 -5.84
CA ALA A 161 -10.65 -0.70 -5.13
C ALA A 161 -10.06 -0.83 -3.72
N PHE A 162 -8.99 -0.11 -3.44
CA PHE A 162 -8.35 -0.12 -2.12
C PHE A 162 -9.03 0.89 -1.21
N LEU A 163 -9.68 0.39 -0.16
CA LEU A 163 -10.40 1.19 0.83
C LEU A 163 -9.56 1.42 2.08
N GLY A 164 -9.49 2.67 2.53
CA GLY A 164 -8.80 3.02 3.77
C GLY A 164 -7.28 3.14 3.63
N VAL A 165 -6.80 3.51 2.43
CA VAL A 165 -5.37 3.70 2.16
C VAL A 165 -4.86 4.92 2.91
N ARG A 166 -4.03 4.73 3.93
CA ARG A 166 -3.45 5.84 4.73
C ARG A 166 -2.45 6.65 3.89
N ALA A 167 -2.22 7.91 4.27
CA ALA A 167 -1.27 8.79 3.58
C ALA A 167 0.12 8.17 3.43
N CYS A 168 0.65 7.53 4.47
CA CYS A 168 1.94 6.82 4.41
C CYS A 168 1.93 5.62 3.44
N GLU A 169 0.79 4.94 3.23
CA GLU A 169 0.64 3.90 2.21
C GLU A 169 0.66 4.49 0.79
N LEU A 170 -0.01 5.64 0.57
CA LEU A 170 0.05 6.35 -0.72
C LEU A 170 1.48 6.73 -1.07
N GLN A 171 2.22 7.28 -0.09
CA GLN A 171 3.63 7.61 -0.29
C GLN A 171 4.48 6.35 -0.52
N ALA A 172 4.16 5.24 0.15
CA ALA A 172 4.83 3.96 -0.13
C ALA A 172 4.55 3.46 -1.55
N MET A 173 3.32 3.60 -2.06
CA MET A 173 3.00 3.30 -3.47
C MET A 173 3.80 4.21 -4.41
N ALA A 174 3.91 5.51 -4.13
CA ALA A 174 4.71 6.43 -4.92
C ALA A 174 6.21 6.06 -4.93
N VAL A 175 6.74 5.57 -3.81
CA VAL A 175 8.11 5.02 -3.73
C VAL A 175 8.23 3.76 -4.61
N GLN A 176 7.25 2.87 -4.57
CA GLN A 176 7.25 1.66 -5.39
C GLN A 176 7.07 1.97 -6.89
N ASP A 177 6.26 2.98 -7.24
CA ASP A 177 6.13 3.46 -8.62
C ASP A 177 7.50 3.86 -9.20
N ARG A 178 8.38 4.49 -8.39
CA ARG A 178 9.76 4.80 -8.81
C ARG A 178 10.59 3.54 -9.08
N VAL A 179 10.44 2.53 -8.22
CA VAL A 179 11.20 1.28 -8.35
C VAL A 179 10.71 0.45 -9.55
N PHE A 180 9.39 0.28 -9.71
CA PHE A 180 8.82 -0.68 -10.64
C PHE A 180 8.40 -0.10 -11.98
N LEU A 181 8.19 1.24 -12.07
CA LEU A 181 7.69 1.89 -13.29
C LEU A 181 8.69 2.85 -13.94
N GLN A 182 9.66 3.39 -13.18
CA GLN A 182 10.57 4.44 -13.68
C GLN A 182 11.98 3.93 -13.99
N GLY A 183 12.25 2.64 -13.78
CA GLY A 183 13.53 2.01 -14.10
C GLY A 183 13.65 1.63 -15.60
N VAL A 184 14.83 1.11 -15.97
CA VAL A 184 15.09 0.57 -17.32
C VAL A 184 14.12 -0.59 -17.64
N HIS A 185 13.74 -1.36 -16.64
CA HIS A 185 12.78 -2.46 -16.75
C HIS A 185 11.54 -2.16 -15.92
N VAL A 186 10.40 -2.08 -16.59
CA VAL A 186 9.10 -1.90 -15.96
C VAL A 186 8.52 -3.26 -15.59
N ASP A 187 8.11 -3.45 -14.32
CA ASP A 187 7.41 -4.65 -13.90
C ASP A 187 5.98 -4.64 -14.50
N PRO A 188 5.64 -5.56 -15.42
CA PRO A 188 4.37 -5.50 -16.14
C PRO A 188 3.17 -5.83 -15.23
N VAL A 189 3.37 -6.69 -14.22
CA VAL A 189 2.30 -7.07 -13.27
C VAL A 189 1.98 -5.93 -12.34
N TYR A 190 3.02 -5.30 -11.76
CA TYR A 190 2.83 -4.12 -10.94
C TYR A 190 2.13 -3.00 -11.74
N ARG A 191 2.59 -2.71 -12.96
CA ARG A 191 2.00 -1.69 -13.83
C ARG A 191 0.53 -1.94 -14.08
N GLY A 192 0.15 -3.13 -14.56
CA GLY A 192 -1.22 -3.45 -14.88
C GLY A 192 -2.15 -3.31 -13.68
N ARG A 193 -1.76 -3.80 -12.50
CA ARG A 193 -2.52 -3.70 -11.26
C ARG A 193 -2.61 -2.26 -10.74
N ARG A 194 -1.50 -1.50 -10.83
CA ARG A 194 -1.43 -0.10 -10.38
C ARG A 194 -2.30 0.84 -11.22
N GLU A 195 -2.31 0.67 -12.53
CA GLU A 195 -3.12 1.47 -13.45
C GLU A 195 -4.62 1.24 -13.27
N GLN A 196 -5.04 0.01 -12.93
CA GLN A 196 -6.44 -0.35 -12.72
C GLN A 196 -6.95 -0.08 -11.30
N ALA A 197 -6.06 0.09 -10.33
CA ALA A 197 -6.44 0.32 -8.94
C ALA A 197 -7.25 1.62 -8.78
N PHE A 198 -8.37 1.54 -8.05
CA PHE A 198 -9.11 2.68 -7.54
C PHE A 198 -8.72 2.92 -6.07
N ILE A 199 -8.34 4.12 -5.72
CA ILE A 199 -7.79 4.44 -4.41
C ILE A 199 -8.76 5.28 -3.60
N VAL A 200 -9.32 4.71 -2.54
CA VAL A 200 -10.05 5.43 -1.49
C VAL A 200 -9.10 5.66 -0.32
N ALA A 201 -8.47 6.81 -0.34
CA ALA A 201 -7.57 7.22 0.74
C ALA A 201 -8.31 7.54 2.02
N LEU A 202 -7.62 7.42 3.15
CA LEU A 202 -8.14 7.73 4.47
C LEU A 202 -7.15 8.58 5.25
N ASN A 203 -7.55 9.78 5.60
CA ASN A 203 -6.81 10.65 6.50
C ASN A 203 -6.82 10.07 7.93
N CYS A 204 -5.69 10.14 8.61
CA CYS A 204 -5.60 9.68 9.99
C CYS A 204 -6.22 10.71 10.94
N GLY A 205 -7.01 10.24 11.92
CA GLY A 205 -7.71 11.16 12.83
C GLY A 205 -8.11 10.57 14.19
N HIS A 206 -8.54 9.33 14.23
CA HIS A 206 -9.16 8.72 15.43
C HIS A 206 -8.37 7.56 16.04
N GLN A 207 -7.21 7.21 15.48
CA GLN A 207 -6.36 6.17 16.05
C GLN A 207 -5.59 6.69 17.26
N ASP A 208 -5.30 5.77 18.20
CA ASP A 208 -4.43 6.06 19.32
C ASP A 208 -2.98 6.27 18.88
N LYS A 209 -2.17 6.84 19.79
CA LYS A 209 -0.71 6.89 19.62
C LYS A 209 -0.18 5.49 19.36
N GLY A 210 0.65 5.40 18.32
CA GLY A 210 1.32 4.15 17.97
C GLY A 210 2.80 4.35 17.78
N THR A 211 3.36 3.63 16.85
CA THR A 211 4.79 3.68 16.51
C THR A 211 5.08 4.54 15.28
N CYS A 212 4.05 5.18 14.68
CA CYS A 212 4.19 5.96 13.46
C CYS A 212 4.86 7.33 13.70
N PHE A 213 5.57 7.81 12.68
CA PHE A 213 6.27 9.10 12.62
C PHE A 213 6.20 9.72 11.21
N CYS A 214 5.09 9.49 10.51
CA CYS A 214 4.92 9.96 9.14
C CYS A 214 4.98 11.48 9.01
N VAL A 215 4.62 12.25 10.04
CA VAL A 215 4.79 13.71 10.09
C VAL A 215 6.25 14.10 9.94
N SER A 216 7.15 13.43 10.66
CA SER A 216 8.61 13.64 10.55
C SER A 216 9.14 13.38 9.15
N MET A 217 8.53 12.45 8.43
CA MET A 217 8.94 12.06 7.07
C MET A 217 8.23 12.86 5.97
N GLY A 218 7.29 13.75 6.33
CA GLY A 218 6.48 14.51 5.36
C GLY A 218 5.52 13.62 4.54
N THR A 219 5.09 12.47 5.08
CA THR A 219 4.32 11.44 4.36
C THR A 219 2.90 11.21 4.90
N GLY A 220 2.43 12.05 5.80
CA GLY A 220 1.10 12.00 6.40
C GLY A 220 0.98 12.98 7.57
N PRO A 221 -0.13 12.97 8.30
CA PRO A 221 -1.27 12.03 8.29
C PRO A 221 -2.34 12.31 7.23
N LYS A 222 -2.26 13.44 6.49
CA LYS A 222 -3.19 13.85 5.42
C LYS A 222 -2.72 13.31 4.07
N ALA A 223 -3.62 12.70 3.32
CA ALA A 223 -3.41 12.36 1.91
C ALA A 223 -3.47 13.63 1.06
N THR A 224 -2.48 13.86 0.21
CA THR A 224 -2.40 15.07 -0.63
C THR A 224 -2.50 14.76 -2.12
N THR A 225 -2.08 13.58 -2.54
CA THR A 225 -2.08 13.15 -3.94
C THR A 225 -2.19 11.63 -4.03
N GLY A 226 -2.46 11.10 -5.24
CA GLY A 226 -2.39 9.66 -5.50
C GLY A 226 -3.64 8.87 -5.12
N PHE A 227 -4.79 9.54 -4.98
CA PHE A 227 -6.08 8.94 -4.63
C PHE A 227 -7.17 9.35 -5.64
N ASP A 228 -8.22 8.54 -5.72
CA ASP A 228 -9.44 8.89 -6.44
C ASP A 228 -10.45 9.60 -5.53
N LEU A 229 -10.54 9.15 -4.27
CA LEU A 229 -11.29 9.79 -3.18
C LEU A 229 -10.42 9.82 -1.92
N ALA A 230 -10.48 10.88 -1.13
CA ALA A 230 -9.86 10.94 0.20
C ALA A 230 -10.92 11.23 1.27
N LEU A 231 -11.01 10.35 2.24
CA LEU A 231 -11.97 10.38 3.32
C LEU A 231 -11.33 11.00 4.58
N THR A 232 -12.05 11.86 5.27
CA THR A 232 -11.76 12.25 6.65
C THR A 232 -12.98 11.92 7.50
N GLU A 233 -12.87 10.97 8.40
CA GLU A 233 -13.93 10.61 9.33
C GLU A 233 -14.07 11.66 10.42
N VAL A 234 -15.28 12.15 10.68
CA VAL A 234 -15.59 13.14 11.69
C VAL A 234 -16.63 12.57 12.65
N LEU A 235 -16.28 12.54 13.93
CA LEU A 235 -17.14 12.17 15.05
C LEU A 235 -17.29 13.41 15.93
N GLN A 236 -18.46 14.02 15.94
CA GLN A 236 -18.71 15.24 16.71
C GLN A 236 -20.09 15.21 17.38
N GLY A 237 -20.11 14.98 18.68
CA GLY A 237 -21.37 14.75 19.39
C GLY A 237 -22.09 13.54 18.87
N GLU A 238 -23.33 13.72 18.41
CA GLU A 238 -24.14 12.66 17.78
C GLU A 238 -23.90 12.54 16.26
N GLU A 239 -23.17 13.49 15.66
CA GLU A 239 -22.89 13.47 14.24
C GLU A 239 -21.71 12.58 13.89
N HIS A 240 -21.93 11.72 12.89
CA HIS A 240 -20.93 10.84 12.31
C HIS A 240 -20.99 10.94 10.79
N PHE A 241 -19.96 11.52 10.18
CA PHE A 241 -19.88 11.74 8.74
C PHE A 241 -18.45 11.72 8.23
N PHE A 242 -18.32 11.71 6.93
CA PHE A 242 -17.05 11.85 6.23
C PHE A 242 -17.04 13.14 5.41
N VAL A 243 -15.93 13.88 5.49
CA VAL A 243 -15.55 14.84 4.46
C VAL A 243 -14.79 14.07 3.40
N VAL A 244 -15.33 14.04 2.18
CA VAL A 244 -14.77 13.31 1.05
C VAL A 244 -14.24 14.29 0.03
N GLU A 245 -12.93 14.27 -0.22
CA GLU A 245 -12.28 15.06 -1.26
C GLU A 245 -12.19 14.23 -2.55
N VAL A 246 -12.57 14.84 -3.67
CA VAL A 246 -12.52 14.21 -5.00
C VAL A 246 -11.13 14.44 -5.61
N GLY A 247 -10.38 13.36 -5.79
CA GLY A 247 -9.01 13.42 -6.32
C GLY A 247 -8.90 13.26 -7.83
N THR A 248 -9.86 12.56 -8.46
CA THR A 248 -9.85 12.28 -9.91
C THR A 248 -11.25 12.31 -10.51
N ALA A 249 -11.34 12.35 -11.85
CA ALA A 249 -12.60 12.21 -12.55
C ALA A 249 -13.30 10.87 -12.24
N ARG A 250 -12.54 9.76 -12.08
CA ARG A 250 -13.09 8.45 -11.66
C ARG A 250 -13.71 8.55 -10.27
N GLY A 251 -13.05 9.27 -9.34
CA GLY A 251 -13.59 9.56 -8.02
C GLY A 251 -14.91 10.32 -8.06
N ALA A 252 -14.96 11.37 -8.91
CA ALA A 252 -16.19 12.14 -9.13
C ALA A 252 -17.34 11.27 -9.67
N GLU A 253 -17.07 10.35 -10.58
CA GLU A 253 -18.08 9.44 -11.12
C GLU A 253 -18.65 8.47 -10.08
N ILE A 254 -17.82 7.98 -9.16
CA ILE A 254 -18.25 7.10 -8.07
C ILE A 254 -19.08 7.87 -7.05
N ILE A 255 -18.56 9.00 -6.54
CA ILE A 255 -19.22 9.72 -5.44
C ILE A 255 -20.56 10.35 -5.85
N ARG A 256 -20.79 10.65 -7.13
CA ARG A 256 -22.09 11.08 -7.64
C ARG A 256 -23.20 10.02 -7.51
N GLN A 257 -22.84 8.74 -7.39
CA GLN A 257 -23.78 7.63 -7.25
C GLN A 257 -24.14 7.33 -5.79
N VAL A 258 -23.56 8.08 -4.87
CA VAL A 258 -23.72 7.90 -3.43
C VAL A 258 -24.53 9.09 -2.88
N PRO A 259 -25.44 8.87 -1.93
CA PRO A 259 -26.12 9.98 -1.23
C PRO A 259 -25.08 10.89 -0.56
N GLN A 260 -25.00 12.12 -1.03
CA GLN A 260 -24.01 13.11 -0.56
C GLN A 260 -24.51 14.53 -0.84
N ARG A 261 -23.91 15.52 -0.21
CA ARG A 261 -24.06 16.94 -0.51
C ARG A 261 -22.72 17.65 -0.44
N MET A 262 -22.63 18.85 -0.99
CA MET A 262 -21.44 19.68 -0.78
C MET A 262 -21.22 19.87 0.72
N ALA A 263 -19.98 19.68 1.16
CA ALA A 263 -19.59 19.98 2.53
C ALA A 263 -19.56 21.52 2.73
N ASP A 264 -20.09 21.98 3.83
CA ASP A 264 -19.96 23.38 4.22
C ASP A 264 -18.59 23.64 4.89
N GLN A 265 -18.27 24.93 5.12
CA GLN A 265 -16.96 25.30 5.65
C GLN A 265 -16.74 24.76 7.08
N GLN A 266 -17.79 24.66 7.90
CA GLN A 266 -17.68 24.16 9.27
C GLN A 266 -17.33 22.65 9.29
N GLU A 267 -17.90 21.89 8.38
CA GLU A 267 -17.62 20.45 8.20
C GLU A 267 -16.19 20.23 7.68
N ILE A 268 -15.75 21.05 6.71
CA ILE A 268 -14.39 21.02 6.18
C ILE A 268 -13.40 21.35 7.31
N ASP A 269 -13.65 22.39 8.08
CA ASP A 269 -12.81 22.78 9.21
C ASP A 269 -12.79 21.71 10.31
N ALA A 270 -13.92 21.02 10.54
CA ALA A 270 -13.98 19.90 11.47
C ALA A 270 -13.05 18.75 11.03
N GLY A 271 -13.10 18.38 9.75
CA GLY A 271 -12.19 17.40 9.18
C GLY A 271 -10.71 17.80 9.27
N ASP A 272 -10.40 19.05 8.95
CA ASP A 272 -9.02 19.57 9.05
C ASP A 272 -8.52 19.57 10.50
N ARG A 273 -9.37 19.90 11.49
CA ARG A 273 -9.03 19.79 12.93
C ARG A 273 -8.71 18.38 13.37
N VAL A 274 -9.48 17.38 12.91
CA VAL A 274 -9.22 15.95 13.20
C VAL A 274 -7.84 15.54 12.72
N VAL A 275 -7.48 15.90 11.49
CA VAL A 275 -6.16 15.59 10.93
C VAL A 275 -5.03 16.34 11.64
N ALA A 276 -5.23 17.62 11.98
CA ALA A 276 -4.26 18.43 12.69
C ALA A 276 -3.99 17.90 14.11
N ALA A 277 -5.04 17.46 14.82
CA ALA A 277 -4.91 16.81 16.12
C ALA A 277 -4.05 15.54 16.04
N MET A 278 -4.26 14.72 15.00
CA MET A 278 -3.45 13.53 14.77
C MET A 278 -2.00 13.88 14.45
N ALA A 279 -1.75 14.92 13.67
CA ALA A 279 -0.39 15.39 13.37
C ALA A 279 0.39 15.78 14.64
N GLY A 280 -0.28 16.36 15.63
CA GLY A 280 0.30 16.68 16.93
C GLY A 280 0.44 15.50 17.90
N ASN A 281 -0.11 14.33 17.55
CA ASN A 281 -0.19 13.15 18.41
C ASN A 281 0.56 11.92 17.86
N MET A 282 1.71 12.15 17.17
CA MET A 282 2.54 11.05 16.69
C MET A 282 3.18 10.26 17.83
N GLY A 283 3.27 8.94 17.68
CA GLY A 283 3.90 8.11 18.71
C GLY A 283 5.42 8.14 18.70
N ARG A 284 6.02 8.45 17.56
CA ARG A 284 7.46 8.57 17.38
C ARG A 284 7.81 9.83 16.58
N SER A 285 9.08 10.21 16.64
CA SER A 285 9.63 11.30 15.83
C SER A 285 11.03 10.95 15.33
N LEU A 286 11.38 11.49 14.18
CA LEU A 286 12.69 11.33 13.55
C LEU A 286 13.04 12.63 12.83
N ASP A 287 14.18 13.22 13.11
CA ASP A 287 14.68 14.33 12.32
C ASP A 287 15.35 13.77 11.04
N PRO A 288 14.79 13.99 9.84
CA PRO A 288 15.34 13.45 8.60
C PRO A 288 16.59 14.22 8.10
N ALA A 289 16.85 15.42 8.63
CA ALA A 289 17.97 16.25 8.16
C ALA A 289 19.32 15.58 8.48
N GLY A 290 20.18 15.44 7.47
CA GLY A 290 21.53 14.90 7.63
C GLY A 290 21.61 13.39 8.01
N ILE A 291 20.50 12.64 7.96
CA ILE A 291 20.52 11.20 8.30
C ILE A 291 21.44 10.42 7.34
N LYS A 292 21.38 10.71 6.05
CA LYS A 292 22.19 10.05 5.03
C LYS A 292 23.68 10.18 5.33
N GLU A 293 24.11 11.41 5.55
CA GLU A 293 25.50 11.76 5.87
C GLU A 293 25.93 11.13 7.19
N ALA A 294 25.08 11.19 8.21
CA ALA A 294 25.35 10.57 9.51
C ALA A 294 25.54 9.05 9.40
N LEU A 295 24.68 8.35 8.65
CA LEU A 295 24.81 6.89 8.47
C LEU A 295 26.05 6.51 7.66
N TYR A 296 26.44 7.29 6.67
CA TYR A 296 27.68 7.05 5.90
C TYR A 296 28.94 7.31 6.72
N ALA A 297 28.95 8.38 7.52
CA ALA A 297 30.08 8.72 8.37
C ALA A 297 30.28 7.71 9.55
N ASN A 298 29.23 7.00 9.93
CA ASN A 298 29.21 6.12 11.11
C ASN A 298 29.05 4.64 10.76
N TYR A 299 29.70 4.20 9.68
CA TYR A 299 29.60 2.82 9.20
C TYR A 299 30.09 1.78 10.21
N GLU A 300 31.11 2.07 11.05
CA GLU A 300 31.63 1.19 12.09
C GLU A 300 31.20 1.57 13.51
N HIS A 301 30.13 2.34 13.65
CA HIS A 301 29.62 2.78 14.96
C HIS A 301 29.29 1.57 15.87
N PRO A 302 29.64 1.60 17.18
CA PRO A 302 29.40 0.48 18.10
C PRO A 302 27.90 0.15 18.27
N ARG A 303 27.01 1.11 18.05
CA ARG A 303 25.56 0.89 18.10
C ARG A 303 25.08 -0.25 17.19
N TRP A 304 25.77 -0.49 16.07
CA TRP A 304 25.44 -1.61 15.19
C TRP A 304 25.59 -2.96 15.86
N GLU A 305 26.59 -3.13 16.75
CA GLU A 305 26.81 -4.35 17.50
C GLU A 305 25.73 -4.54 18.59
N GLU A 306 25.41 -3.45 19.30
CA GLU A 306 24.38 -3.45 20.34
C GLU A 306 22.99 -3.86 19.78
N VAL A 307 22.61 -3.32 18.63
CA VAL A 307 21.35 -3.70 17.96
C VAL A 307 21.40 -5.13 17.46
N ALA A 308 22.53 -5.54 16.88
CA ALA A 308 22.72 -6.90 16.40
C ALA A 308 22.58 -7.95 17.52
N GLY A 309 23.03 -7.63 18.73
CA GLY A 309 22.87 -8.48 19.91
C GLY A 309 21.43 -8.73 20.32
N ARG A 310 20.50 -7.82 19.97
CA ARG A 310 19.05 -7.95 20.20
C ARG A 310 18.30 -8.54 19.01
N CYS A 311 18.82 -8.38 17.80
CA CYS A 311 18.12 -8.71 16.55
C CYS A 311 18.04 -10.23 16.32
N LEU A 312 16.81 -10.75 16.17
CA LEU A 312 16.56 -12.17 15.87
C LEU A 312 16.77 -12.53 14.39
N ASN A 313 17.10 -11.58 13.51
CA ASN A 313 17.21 -11.78 12.06
C ASN A 313 15.96 -12.39 11.40
N CYS A 314 14.79 -12.21 11.99
CA CYS A 314 13.53 -12.80 11.51
C CYS A 314 13.01 -12.18 10.21
N GLY A 315 13.51 -11.01 9.78
CA GLY A 315 13.08 -10.33 8.55
C GLY A 315 11.73 -9.60 8.64
N ASN A 316 11.01 -9.65 9.77
CA ASN A 316 9.70 -9.00 9.91
C ASN A 316 9.72 -7.53 9.49
N CYS A 317 10.76 -6.78 9.89
CA CYS A 317 10.91 -5.37 9.55
C CYS A 317 10.92 -5.07 8.04
N THR A 318 11.32 -6.03 7.21
CA THR A 318 11.25 -5.92 5.74
C THR A 318 9.94 -6.44 5.17
N LEU A 319 9.42 -7.54 5.73
CA LEU A 319 8.20 -8.20 5.24
C LEU A 319 6.95 -7.34 5.45
N VAL A 320 6.83 -6.68 6.62
CA VAL A 320 5.73 -5.76 6.91
C VAL A 320 5.90 -4.38 6.28
N CYS A 321 7.08 -4.07 5.74
CA CYS A 321 7.36 -2.75 5.20
C CYS A 321 6.68 -2.54 3.85
N PRO A 322 5.91 -1.44 3.68
CA PRO A 322 5.22 -1.16 2.42
C PRO A 322 6.16 -0.75 1.29
N THR A 323 7.41 -0.36 1.59
CA THR A 323 8.38 0.07 0.57
C THR A 323 9.42 -1.00 0.22
N CYS A 324 9.71 -1.97 1.12
CA CYS A 324 10.69 -3.02 0.84
C CYS A 324 10.24 -3.94 -0.30
N PHE A 325 11.17 -4.27 -1.22
CA PHE A 325 10.91 -5.08 -2.41
C PHE A 325 11.97 -6.18 -2.61
N CYS A 326 12.69 -6.56 -1.56
CA CYS A 326 13.61 -7.69 -1.61
C CYS A 326 12.88 -8.94 -2.10
N HIS A 327 13.44 -9.63 -3.08
CA HIS A 327 12.86 -10.84 -3.64
C HIS A 327 13.97 -11.79 -4.09
N THR A 328 13.62 -13.05 -4.22
CA THR A 328 14.44 -14.08 -4.84
C THR A 328 13.74 -14.68 -6.04
N LEU A 329 14.52 -15.20 -6.99
CA LEU A 329 14.04 -15.94 -8.14
C LEU A 329 14.32 -17.42 -7.90
N GLU A 330 13.32 -18.25 -8.11
CA GLU A 330 13.41 -19.69 -7.94
C GLU A 330 13.01 -20.38 -9.25
N ASP A 331 13.84 -21.33 -9.69
CA ASP A 331 13.51 -22.23 -10.79
C ASP A 331 13.09 -23.57 -10.22
N ALA A 332 11.94 -24.08 -10.65
CA ALA A 332 11.42 -25.35 -10.26
C ALA A 332 11.14 -26.21 -11.51
N MET A 333 11.39 -27.51 -11.38
CA MET A 333 11.09 -28.50 -12.40
C MET A 333 10.23 -29.59 -11.78
N ASP A 334 9.27 -30.13 -12.52
CA ASP A 334 8.51 -31.30 -12.09
C ASP A 334 9.42 -32.55 -12.00
N MET A 335 8.98 -33.53 -11.25
CA MET A 335 9.75 -34.79 -11.07
C MET A 335 10.01 -35.55 -12.37
N ALA A 336 9.18 -35.40 -13.40
CA ALA A 336 9.32 -36.03 -14.70
C ALA A 336 10.28 -35.26 -15.63
N GLY A 337 10.69 -34.04 -15.28
CA GLY A 337 11.50 -33.16 -16.13
C GLY A 337 10.76 -32.74 -17.41
N THR A 338 9.44 -32.59 -17.32
CA THR A 338 8.55 -32.24 -18.43
C THR A 338 7.99 -30.84 -18.35
N GLU A 339 7.85 -30.29 -17.16
CA GLU A 339 7.38 -28.94 -16.92
C GLU A 339 8.35 -28.20 -16.00
N GLY A 340 8.60 -26.92 -16.32
CA GLY A 340 9.43 -26.05 -15.51
C GLY A 340 8.78 -24.68 -15.32
N GLU A 341 9.08 -24.02 -14.22
CA GLU A 341 8.63 -22.66 -13.96
C GLU A 341 9.72 -21.83 -13.30
N ARG A 342 9.71 -20.55 -13.58
CA ARG A 342 10.43 -19.53 -12.79
C ARG A 342 9.45 -18.69 -12.04
N ARG A 343 9.68 -18.56 -10.75
CA ARG A 343 8.87 -17.74 -9.87
C ARG A 343 9.71 -16.71 -9.12
N ARG A 344 9.09 -15.59 -8.84
CA ARG A 344 9.58 -14.58 -7.90
C ARG A 344 8.88 -14.81 -6.57
N ARG A 345 9.64 -14.79 -5.48
CA ARG A 345 9.14 -14.84 -4.12
C ARG A 345 9.66 -13.65 -3.32
N LEU A 346 8.78 -13.00 -2.54
CA LEU A 346 9.18 -11.98 -1.59
C LEU A 346 10.21 -12.56 -0.61
N ASP A 347 11.29 -11.84 -0.39
CA ASP A 347 12.39 -12.24 0.47
C ASP A 347 12.80 -11.08 1.40
N SER A 348 13.83 -11.28 2.19
CA SER A 348 14.32 -10.29 3.14
C SER A 348 15.84 -10.15 3.02
N CYS A 349 16.35 -8.93 3.06
CA CYS A 349 17.80 -8.69 3.19
C CYS A 349 18.37 -9.19 4.53
N PHE A 350 17.53 -9.69 5.44
CA PHE A 350 17.94 -10.38 6.67
C PHE A 350 18.12 -11.90 6.47
N THR A 351 17.64 -12.46 5.37
CA THR A 351 17.89 -13.87 5.03
C THR A 351 19.36 -14.05 4.68
N VAL A 352 19.98 -15.12 5.18
CA VAL A 352 21.43 -15.37 4.95
C VAL A 352 21.74 -15.49 3.47
N ASP A 353 20.89 -16.22 2.74
CA ASP A 353 21.08 -16.51 1.32
C ASP A 353 20.72 -15.36 0.39
N PHE A 354 20.03 -14.31 0.88
CA PHE A 354 19.68 -13.15 0.06
C PHE A 354 20.91 -12.46 -0.56
N SER A 355 22.04 -12.46 0.14
CA SER A 355 23.28 -11.86 -0.34
C SER A 355 24.30 -12.91 -0.82
N TYR A 356 23.83 -14.11 -1.20
CA TYR A 356 24.69 -15.19 -1.69
C TYR A 356 25.28 -14.83 -3.06
N LEU A 357 26.61 -14.91 -3.15
CA LEU A 357 27.38 -14.84 -4.38
C LEU A 357 28.14 -16.15 -4.58
N HIS A 358 28.78 -16.31 -5.72
CA HIS A 358 29.63 -17.47 -5.93
C HIS A 358 30.71 -17.56 -4.82
N GLY A 359 30.63 -18.63 -4.02
CA GLY A 359 31.51 -18.85 -2.88
C GLY A 359 30.94 -18.57 -1.49
N GLY A 360 29.69 -18.04 -1.40
CA GLY A 360 29.00 -17.88 -0.12
C GLY A 360 28.26 -16.58 0.08
N SER A 361 27.61 -16.46 1.23
CA SER A 361 26.90 -15.27 1.65
C SER A 361 27.85 -14.19 2.15
N ILE A 362 27.77 -12.97 1.63
CA ILE A 362 28.66 -11.85 2.01
C ILE A 362 28.21 -11.13 3.28
N ARG A 363 26.93 -11.25 3.67
CA ARG A 363 26.37 -10.65 4.90
C ARG A 363 26.02 -11.72 5.92
N THR A 364 27.04 -12.32 6.51
CA THR A 364 26.87 -13.47 7.42
C THR A 364 26.43 -13.05 8.82
N SER A 365 26.82 -11.86 9.32
CA SER A 365 26.52 -11.43 10.68
C SER A 365 25.19 -10.64 10.78
N PRO A 366 24.46 -10.71 11.92
CA PRO A 366 23.33 -9.86 12.20
C PRO A 366 23.64 -8.35 12.05
N LYS A 367 24.80 -7.92 12.54
CA LYS A 367 25.32 -6.55 12.39
C LYS A 367 25.32 -6.09 10.94
N SER A 368 25.92 -6.88 10.04
CA SER A 368 26.05 -6.51 8.64
C SER A 368 24.68 -6.41 7.93
N ARG A 369 23.71 -7.26 8.31
CA ARG A 369 22.35 -7.25 7.74
C ARG A 369 21.52 -6.10 8.27
N TYR A 370 21.55 -5.83 9.58
CA TYR A 370 20.82 -4.70 10.15
C TYR A 370 21.36 -3.36 9.63
N ARG A 371 22.69 -3.17 9.63
CA ARG A 371 23.35 -1.99 9.06
C ARG A 371 22.97 -1.78 7.60
N GLN A 372 23.03 -2.83 6.78
CA GLN A 372 22.61 -2.77 5.38
C GLN A 372 21.14 -2.32 5.25
N TRP A 373 20.24 -2.89 6.05
CA TRP A 373 18.83 -2.54 6.01
C TRP A 373 18.58 -1.08 6.35
N LEU A 374 19.15 -0.59 7.47
CA LEU A 374 18.92 0.77 7.93
C LEU A 374 19.56 1.80 6.98
N THR A 375 20.82 1.57 6.56
CA THR A 375 21.53 2.43 5.62
C THR A 375 20.84 2.45 4.26
N HIS A 376 20.42 1.29 3.74
CA HIS A 376 19.68 1.24 2.48
C HIS A 376 18.41 2.08 2.57
N LYS A 377 17.62 1.91 3.63
CA LYS A 377 16.33 2.58 3.81
C LYS A 377 16.43 4.11 3.94
N LEU A 378 17.40 4.62 4.69
CA LEU A 378 17.49 6.03 5.07
C LEU A 378 18.64 6.81 4.37
N ALA A 379 19.50 6.13 3.63
CA ALA A 379 20.63 6.74 2.96
C ALA A 379 20.72 6.34 1.48
N THR A 380 21.13 5.11 1.14
CA THR A 380 21.39 4.73 -0.26
C THR A 380 20.14 4.72 -1.14
N TRP A 381 18.93 4.59 -0.56
CA TRP A 381 17.68 4.74 -1.30
C TRP A 381 17.53 6.15 -1.88
N ILE A 382 18.01 7.16 -1.15
CA ILE A 382 18.02 8.55 -1.64
C ILE A 382 18.90 8.66 -2.88
N ASP A 383 20.07 8.00 -2.88
CA ASP A 383 20.97 8.00 -4.03
C ASP A 383 20.40 7.24 -5.23
N GLN A 384 19.68 6.15 -4.99
CA GLN A 384 19.09 5.31 -6.03
C GLN A 384 17.83 5.90 -6.64
N PHE A 385 16.94 6.47 -5.82
CA PHE A 385 15.58 6.82 -6.21
C PHE A 385 15.20 8.28 -5.93
N GLY A 386 16.10 9.09 -5.38
CA GLY A 386 15.87 10.50 -5.08
C GLY A 386 14.87 10.74 -3.94
N CYS A 387 14.58 9.72 -3.12
CA CYS A 387 13.69 9.83 -1.96
C CYS A 387 14.11 8.87 -0.85
N SER A 388 13.61 9.08 0.38
CA SER A 388 13.78 8.12 1.46
C SER A 388 13.01 6.82 1.17
N GLY A 389 13.58 5.68 1.53
CA GLY A 389 12.91 4.38 1.55
C GLY A 389 12.01 4.18 2.77
N CYS A 390 11.88 5.18 3.63
CA CYS A 390 11.03 5.14 4.82
C CYS A 390 9.91 6.18 4.71
N VAL A 391 8.68 5.75 5.00
CA VAL A 391 7.49 6.60 5.04
C VAL A 391 6.96 6.82 6.46
N GLY A 392 7.71 6.46 7.49
CA GLY A 392 7.34 6.70 8.89
C GLY A 392 6.09 5.96 9.37
N CYS A 393 5.69 4.86 8.72
CA CYS A 393 4.46 4.12 9.07
C CYS A 393 4.53 3.33 10.40
N GLY A 394 5.73 3.12 10.97
CA GLY A 394 5.93 2.45 12.26
C GLY A 394 5.83 0.93 12.26
N ARG A 395 5.39 0.27 11.17
CA ARG A 395 5.20 -1.20 11.15
C ARG A 395 6.44 -1.98 11.57
N CYS A 396 7.62 -1.60 11.11
CA CYS A 396 8.87 -2.29 11.45
C CYS A 396 9.21 -2.22 12.95
N ILE A 397 8.67 -1.25 13.68
CA ILE A 397 8.82 -1.11 15.13
C ILE A 397 7.79 -2.00 15.82
N THR A 398 6.50 -1.84 15.49
CA THR A 398 5.39 -2.61 16.06
C THR A 398 5.60 -4.12 15.90
N TRP A 399 6.03 -4.56 14.72
CA TRP A 399 6.14 -5.99 14.39
C TRP A 399 7.55 -6.57 14.58
N CYS A 400 8.46 -5.82 15.21
CA CYS A 400 9.73 -6.36 15.67
C CYS A 400 9.53 -7.17 16.95
N PRO A 401 9.78 -8.48 16.99
CA PRO A 401 9.52 -9.31 18.17
C PRO A 401 10.24 -8.86 19.44
N VAL A 402 11.34 -8.12 19.26
CA VAL A 402 12.17 -7.61 20.37
C VAL A 402 12.12 -6.07 20.48
N GLY A 403 11.14 -5.45 19.84
CA GLY A 403 10.84 -4.01 19.97
C GLY A 403 11.96 -3.07 19.51
N ILE A 404 12.77 -3.45 18.51
CA ILE A 404 13.79 -2.54 17.96
C ILE A 404 13.10 -1.36 17.27
N ASP A 405 13.43 -0.14 17.72
CA ASP A 405 12.90 1.10 17.20
C ASP A 405 13.96 1.83 16.36
N LEU A 406 13.73 1.90 15.04
CA LEU A 406 14.70 2.53 14.14
C LEU A 406 14.91 4.03 14.42
N THR A 407 13.93 4.72 15.03
CA THR A 407 14.07 6.15 15.38
C THR A 407 15.04 6.34 16.53
N GLU A 408 15.04 5.42 17.49
CA GLU A 408 15.99 5.40 18.61
C GLU A 408 17.39 5.05 18.12
N GLU A 409 17.51 4.06 17.23
CA GLU A 409 18.80 3.62 16.69
C GLU A 409 19.48 4.73 15.89
N VAL A 410 18.75 5.45 15.05
CA VAL A 410 19.28 6.62 14.32
C VAL A 410 19.69 7.73 15.28
N ARG A 411 18.88 8.02 16.30
CA ARG A 411 19.21 9.03 17.32
C ARG A 411 20.51 8.69 18.04
N ALA A 412 20.64 7.45 18.52
CA ALA A 412 21.84 6.99 19.23
C ALA A 412 23.12 7.09 18.37
N ILE A 413 23.04 6.76 17.08
CA ILE A 413 24.16 6.90 16.15
C ILE A 413 24.56 8.37 15.97
N ARG A 414 23.59 9.29 15.91
CA ARG A 414 23.86 10.74 15.72
C ARG A 414 24.40 11.41 16.97
N GLU A 415 23.89 11.09 18.15
CA GLU A 415 24.27 11.70 19.42
C GLU A 415 25.71 11.35 19.82
N THR A 416 26.09 10.08 19.67
CA THR A 416 27.45 9.65 19.96
C THR A 416 28.48 10.14 18.94
N ALA A 417 28.09 10.29 17.68
CA ALA A 417 28.93 10.90 16.66
C ALA A 417 29.24 12.39 16.93
N ALA A 418 28.31 13.12 17.55
CA ALA A 418 28.50 14.53 17.93
C ALA A 418 29.42 14.71 19.15
N GLY A 419 29.60 13.66 19.97
CA GLY A 419 30.42 13.68 21.18
C GLY A 419 31.84 13.10 21.02
N ALA A 420 32.18 12.51 19.88
CA ALA A 420 33.52 12.02 19.64
C ALA A 420 34.50 13.19 19.35
N PRO A 421 35.61 13.35 20.07
CA PRO A 421 36.62 14.34 19.71
C PRO A 421 37.14 14.04 18.30
N LYS A 422 37.17 15.08 17.46
CA LYS A 422 37.84 15.00 16.15
C LYS A 422 39.34 14.86 16.45
N GLU A 423 39.89 13.63 16.40
CA GLU A 423 41.33 13.40 16.36
C GLU A 423 41.91 13.86 15.02
#